data_ad777dc302550697976f77107dbe4da8
#
_entry.id   ad777dc302550697976f77107dbe4da8
#
_cell.length_a   1.000
_cell.length_b   1.000
_cell.length_c   1.000
_cell.angle_alpha   90.00
_cell.angle_beta   90.00
_cell.angle_gamma   90.00
#
_symmetry.space_group_name_H-M   'P 1'
#
loop_
_entity.id
_entity.type
_entity.pdbx_description
1 polymer ?
#
loop_
_entity_poly.entity_id
_entity_poly.type
_entity_poly.pdbx_seq_one_letter_code
_entity_poly.pdbx_strand_id
1 'polypeptide(L)'
;MTKQELIKERRSQDWRTELRKAHPNKERIAYERTKMSELPIAERITSFHEEVSLGYTREEAMAEARRCLDCPNPGCVEGCPVGIHIPSFIKLIEKGEMLEAVGIIRETSSLPAVCGRVCPQEKQCESQCIYTLSLKKEAVSIGNLERYVADYERIHRDHSIMPKRSEKPKLGRIAVVGSGPAGLSFATDMAKWGYDVTVYEAESQLGGVLRYGIPEFCLPNSIIEDELDKMRGLGVTFQTDTIVGKTITYED
;
A
#
# COMPACT_ATOMS: atom_id res chain seq x y z
N MET A 1 11.18 -7.42 19.10
CA MET A 1 10.98 -8.56 18.17
C MET A 1 11.64 -8.22 16.85
N THR A 2 12.48 -9.08 16.35
CA THR A 2 13.11 -8.90 15.04
C THR A 2 12.12 -9.17 13.90
N LYS A 3 12.42 -8.69 12.70
CA LYS A 3 11.61 -8.95 11.48
C LYS A 3 11.38 -10.46 11.25
N GLN A 4 12.42 -11.27 11.45
CA GLN A 4 12.36 -12.73 11.29
C GLN A 4 11.48 -13.41 12.36
N GLU A 5 11.55 -12.96 13.60
CA GLU A 5 10.70 -13.46 14.68
C GLU A 5 9.22 -13.15 14.38
N LEU A 6 8.91 -11.93 13.90
CA LEU A 6 7.56 -11.52 13.54
C LEU A 6 7.01 -12.33 12.34
N ILE A 7 7.85 -12.60 11.33
CA ILE A 7 7.48 -13.46 10.20
C ILE A 7 7.12 -14.86 10.71
N LYS A 8 7.97 -15.43 11.57
CA LYS A 8 7.77 -16.78 12.13
C LYS A 8 6.50 -16.84 12.99
N GLU A 9 6.30 -15.89 13.87
CA GLU A 9 5.11 -15.79 14.73
C GLU A 9 3.84 -15.73 13.88
N ARG A 10 3.74 -14.78 12.95
CA ARG A 10 2.57 -14.63 12.09
C ARG A 10 2.30 -15.86 11.24
N ARG A 11 3.37 -16.50 10.75
CA ARG A 11 3.27 -17.71 9.93
C ARG A 11 2.79 -18.92 10.73
N SER A 12 3.04 -18.98 12.05
CA SER A 12 2.66 -20.10 12.94
C SER A 12 1.21 -20.04 13.43
N GLN A 13 0.48 -18.99 13.13
CA GLN A 13 -0.94 -18.88 13.50
C GLN A 13 -1.76 -20.04 12.95
N ASP A 14 -2.69 -20.58 13.74
CA ASP A 14 -3.44 -21.80 13.42
C ASP A 14 -4.21 -21.68 12.10
N TRP A 15 -4.98 -20.60 11.92
CA TRP A 15 -5.74 -20.37 10.71
C TRP A 15 -4.86 -20.38 9.44
N ARG A 16 -3.64 -19.87 9.55
CA ARG A 16 -2.69 -19.81 8.45
C ARG A 16 -2.06 -21.16 8.16
N THR A 17 -1.90 -21.97 9.20
CA THR A 17 -1.48 -23.37 9.09
C THR A 17 -2.58 -24.21 8.42
N GLU A 18 -3.85 -23.98 8.76
CA GLU A 18 -4.98 -24.65 8.11
C GLU A 18 -5.09 -24.30 6.61
N LEU A 19 -4.89 -23.01 6.24
CA LEU A 19 -4.85 -22.62 4.83
C LEU A 19 -3.74 -23.34 4.04
N ARG A 20 -2.55 -23.54 4.64
CA ARG A 20 -1.48 -24.29 3.98
C ARG A 20 -1.79 -25.76 3.82
N LYS A 21 -2.52 -26.36 4.77
CA LYS A 21 -2.97 -27.76 4.68
C LYS A 21 -4.09 -27.93 3.63
N ALA A 22 -5.05 -27.00 3.61
CA ALA A 22 -6.17 -27.01 2.68
C ALA A 22 -5.71 -26.91 1.21
N HIS A 23 -4.67 -26.12 0.94
CA HIS A 23 -4.10 -25.90 -0.39
C HIS A 23 -2.58 -26.14 -0.36
N PRO A 24 -2.13 -27.36 -0.63
CA PRO A 24 -0.70 -27.70 -0.65
C PRO A 24 0.08 -26.92 -1.73
N ASN A 25 1.37 -26.70 -1.54
CA ASN A 25 2.21 -25.94 -2.47
C ASN A 25 2.16 -26.48 -3.91
N LYS A 26 2.05 -27.79 -4.10
CA LYS A 26 1.92 -28.40 -5.44
C LYS A 26 0.70 -27.88 -6.19
N GLU A 27 -0.43 -27.72 -5.50
CA GLU A 27 -1.67 -27.16 -6.05
C GLU A 27 -1.49 -25.67 -6.33
N ARG A 28 -0.95 -24.90 -5.38
CA ARG A 28 -0.71 -23.45 -5.53
C ARG A 28 0.18 -23.13 -6.73
N ILE A 29 1.21 -23.91 -6.97
CA ILE A 29 2.15 -23.75 -8.10
C ILE A 29 1.48 -24.06 -9.44
N ALA A 30 0.40 -24.83 -9.46
CA ALA A 30 -0.33 -25.15 -10.67
C ALA A 30 -1.25 -24.02 -11.16
N TYR A 31 -1.62 -23.07 -10.26
CA TYR A 31 -2.48 -21.94 -10.64
C TYR A 31 -1.70 -20.92 -11.49
N GLU A 32 -2.36 -20.46 -12.55
CA GLU A 32 -1.86 -19.37 -13.39
C GLU A 32 -2.03 -18.01 -12.68
N ARG A 33 -1.20 -17.03 -13.07
CA ARG A 33 -1.32 -15.66 -12.57
C ARG A 33 -2.63 -15.03 -13.05
N THR A 34 -3.41 -14.51 -12.12
CA THR A 34 -4.65 -13.78 -12.42
C THR A 34 -4.29 -12.46 -13.11
N LYS A 35 -4.83 -12.26 -14.30
CA LYS A 35 -4.64 -11.02 -15.05
C LYS A 35 -5.64 -9.99 -14.58
N MET A 36 -5.15 -8.77 -14.34
CA MET A 36 -5.99 -7.63 -14.04
C MET A 36 -6.68 -7.15 -15.31
N SER A 37 -7.97 -6.85 -15.21
CA SER A 37 -8.75 -6.27 -16.31
C SER A 37 -8.36 -4.82 -16.56
N GLU A 38 -8.43 -4.41 -17.80
CA GLU A 38 -8.17 -3.04 -18.26
C GLU A 38 -9.32 -2.53 -19.11
N LEU A 39 -9.48 -1.21 -19.17
CA LEU A 39 -10.44 -0.58 -20.07
C LEU A 39 -10.19 -1.02 -21.53
N PRO A 40 -11.23 -1.25 -22.33
CA PRO A 40 -11.10 -1.51 -23.76
C PRO A 40 -10.32 -0.41 -24.46
N ILE A 41 -9.53 -0.77 -25.47
CA ILE A 41 -8.68 0.19 -26.22
C ILE A 41 -9.50 1.36 -26.74
N ALA A 42 -10.73 1.11 -27.24
CA ALA A 42 -11.61 2.16 -27.76
C ALA A 42 -12.01 3.20 -26.71
N GLU A 43 -12.08 2.81 -25.43
CA GLU A 43 -12.39 3.70 -24.32
C GLU A 43 -11.15 4.44 -23.83
N ARG A 44 -9.99 3.77 -23.73
CA ARG A 44 -8.72 4.38 -23.28
C ARG A 44 -8.31 5.59 -24.12
N ILE A 45 -8.56 5.57 -25.41
CA ILE A 45 -8.16 6.64 -26.34
C ILE A 45 -9.08 7.85 -26.31
N THR A 46 -10.23 7.76 -25.64
CA THR A 46 -11.22 8.83 -25.56
C THR A 46 -11.12 9.70 -24.31
N SER A 47 -10.43 9.19 -23.26
CA SER A 47 -10.29 9.90 -21.98
C SER A 47 -8.88 9.73 -21.41
N PHE A 48 -8.30 10.84 -20.90
CA PHE A 48 -7.04 10.85 -20.15
C PHE A 48 -7.26 10.90 -18.62
N HIS A 49 -8.52 10.89 -18.18
CA HIS A 49 -8.89 11.04 -16.77
C HIS A 49 -9.36 9.73 -16.13
N GLU A 50 -9.77 8.76 -16.94
CA GLU A 50 -10.24 7.48 -16.44
C GLU A 50 -9.07 6.51 -16.20
N GLU A 51 -9.06 5.88 -15.04
CA GLU A 51 -8.04 4.88 -14.72
C GLU A 51 -8.13 3.69 -15.67
N VAL A 52 -7.04 3.38 -16.36
CA VAL A 52 -6.99 2.32 -17.38
C VAL A 52 -7.12 0.94 -16.76
N SER A 53 -6.45 0.72 -15.64
CA SER A 53 -6.49 -0.56 -14.92
C SER A 53 -7.71 -0.62 -14.02
N LEU A 54 -8.54 -1.66 -14.16
CA LEU A 54 -9.81 -1.78 -13.42
C LEU A 54 -9.67 -2.43 -12.03
N GLY A 55 -8.48 -2.96 -11.71
CA GLY A 55 -8.26 -3.68 -10.46
C GLY A 55 -8.78 -5.13 -10.52
N TYR A 56 -8.76 -5.80 -9.38
CA TYR A 56 -9.32 -7.14 -9.21
C TYR A 56 -10.74 -7.08 -8.65
N THR A 57 -11.57 -8.05 -9.04
CA THR A 57 -12.76 -8.43 -8.28
C THR A 57 -12.33 -9.18 -7.01
N ARG A 58 -13.30 -9.43 -6.10
CA ARG A 58 -13.03 -10.21 -4.88
C ARG A 58 -12.56 -11.63 -5.21
N GLU A 59 -13.18 -12.27 -6.17
CA GLU A 59 -12.89 -13.62 -6.63
C GLU A 59 -11.49 -13.70 -7.24
N GLU A 60 -11.13 -12.75 -8.09
CA GLU A 60 -9.82 -12.64 -8.72
C GLU A 60 -8.72 -12.41 -7.68
N ALA A 61 -8.94 -11.50 -6.73
CA ALA A 61 -7.98 -11.23 -5.66
C ALA A 61 -7.76 -12.47 -4.77
N MET A 62 -8.82 -13.19 -4.40
CA MET A 62 -8.72 -14.42 -3.63
C MET A 62 -8.04 -15.54 -4.42
N ALA A 63 -8.33 -15.66 -5.71
CA ALA A 63 -7.68 -16.64 -6.59
C ALA A 63 -6.18 -16.38 -6.70
N GLU A 64 -5.78 -15.13 -6.93
CA GLU A 64 -4.36 -14.73 -6.98
C GLU A 64 -3.67 -14.92 -5.62
N ALA A 65 -4.33 -14.58 -4.51
CA ALA A 65 -3.80 -14.76 -3.17
C ALA A 65 -3.51 -16.23 -2.82
N ARG A 66 -4.29 -17.19 -3.36
CA ARG A 66 -4.07 -18.64 -3.20
C ARG A 66 -2.74 -19.09 -3.79
N ARG A 67 -2.21 -18.41 -4.79
CA ARG A 67 -0.89 -18.74 -5.37
C ARG A 67 0.25 -18.56 -4.37
N CYS A 68 0.12 -17.67 -3.40
CA CYS A 68 1.19 -17.41 -2.43
C CYS A 68 1.54 -18.65 -1.61
N LEU A 69 2.81 -19.10 -1.67
CA LEU A 69 3.31 -20.30 -0.98
C LEU A 69 3.53 -20.11 0.52
N ASP A 70 3.35 -18.89 1.03
CA ASP A 70 3.58 -18.58 2.43
C ASP A 70 4.99 -18.98 2.90
N CYS A 71 6.01 -18.50 2.19
CA CYS A 71 7.41 -18.89 2.41
C CYS A 71 7.87 -18.61 3.85
N PRO A 72 8.67 -19.50 4.47
CA PRO A 72 9.26 -19.24 5.78
C PRO A 72 10.29 -18.11 5.75
N ASN A 73 11.00 -17.94 4.63
CA ASN A 73 11.94 -16.87 4.36
C ASN A 73 11.48 -16.13 3.10
N PRO A 74 10.55 -15.18 3.22
CA PRO A 74 9.90 -14.54 2.08
C PRO A 74 10.79 -13.46 1.46
N GLY A 75 11.47 -13.76 0.36
CA GLY A 75 12.30 -12.81 -0.39
C GLY A 75 11.53 -11.55 -0.82
N CYS A 76 10.23 -11.67 -1.08
CA CYS A 76 9.38 -10.52 -1.42
C CYS A 76 9.34 -9.44 -0.31
N VAL A 77 9.46 -9.83 0.97
CA VAL A 77 9.53 -8.88 2.09
C VAL A 77 10.87 -8.14 2.09
N GLU A 78 11.96 -8.81 1.73
CA GLU A 78 13.27 -8.16 1.58
C GLU A 78 13.33 -7.27 0.33
N GLY A 79 12.60 -7.63 -0.71
CA GLY A 79 12.49 -6.83 -1.93
C GLY A 79 11.59 -5.60 -1.81
N CYS A 80 10.84 -5.46 -0.72
CA CYS A 80 10.00 -4.29 -0.48
C CYS A 80 10.80 -3.22 0.29
N PRO A 81 11.00 -2.00 -0.25
CA PRO A 81 11.77 -0.95 0.42
C PRO A 81 11.24 -0.56 1.80
N VAL A 82 9.91 -0.62 1.99
CA VAL A 82 9.26 -0.32 3.29
C VAL A 82 8.99 -1.56 4.13
N GLY A 83 9.38 -2.74 3.65
CA GLY A 83 9.36 -3.99 4.42
C GLY A 83 7.97 -4.51 4.75
N ILE A 84 6.98 -4.33 3.89
CA ILE A 84 5.62 -4.86 4.09
C ILE A 84 5.68 -6.37 4.34
N HIS A 85 4.92 -6.85 5.33
CA HIS A 85 4.76 -8.28 5.62
C HIS A 85 3.89 -8.98 4.56
N ILE A 86 4.40 -9.05 3.32
CA ILE A 86 3.68 -9.45 2.12
C ILE A 86 2.92 -10.78 2.26
N PRO A 87 3.51 -11.91 2.71
CA PRO A 87 2.75 -13.14 2.88
C PRO A 87 1.61 -13.01 3.88
N SER A 88 1.74 -12.13 4.88
CA SER A 88 0.70 -11.96 5.90
C SER A 88 -0.54 -11.31 5.33
N PHE A 89 -0.42 -10.19 4.60
CA PHE A 89 -1.59 -9.57 4.01
C PHE A 89 -2.22 -10.44 2.90
N ILE A 90 -1.39 -11.14 2.10
CA ILE A 90 -1.91 -12.03 1.05
C ILE A 90 -2.71 -13.20 1.65
N LYS A 91 -2.25 -13.79 2.76
CA LYS A 91 -2.99 -14.86 3.41
C LYS A 91 -4.30 -14.40 4.05
N LEU A 92 -4.38 -13.15 4.49
CA LEU A 92 -5.65 -12.55 4.93
C LEU A 92 -6.63 -12.35 3.76
N ILE A 93 -6.13 -11.95 2.58
CA ILE A 93 -6.96 -11.90 1.36
C ILE A 93 -7.49 -13.29 1.02
N GLU A 94 -6.63 -14.31 1.05
CA GLU A 94 -7.05 -15.71 0.81
C GLU A 94 -8.12 -16.19 1.78
N LYS A 95 -8.04 -15.72 3.05
CA LYS A 95 -9.03 -15.99 4.10
C LYS A 95 -10.33 -15.20 3.90
N GLY A 96 -10.31 -14.09 3.15
CA GLY A 96 -11.45 -13.19 2.96
C GLY A 96 -11.49 -11.98 3.88
N GLU A 97 -10.44 -11.75 4.68
CA GLU A 97 -10.31 -10.69 5.68
C GLU A 97 -9.60 -9.45 5.09
N MET A 98 -10.30 -8.71 4.25
CA MET A 98 -9.70 -7.64 3.42
C MET A 98 -9.24 -6.44 4.26
N LEU A 99 -10.02 -6.03 5.28
CA LEU A 99 -9.66 -4.91 6.14
C LEU A 99 -8.46 -5.24 7.05
N GLU A 100 -8.37 -6.47 7.53
CA GLU A 100 -7.19 -6.92 8.27
C GLU A 100 -5.95 -6.95 7.37
N ALA A 101 -6.12 -7.35 6.08
CA ALA A 101 -5.04 -7.39 5.11
C ALA A 101 -4.44 -5.99 4.88
N VAL A 102 -5.27 -4.97 4.67
CA VAL A 102 -4.77 -3.59 4.52
C VAL A 102 -4.16 -3.07 5.81
N GLY A 103 -4.67 -3.48 6.97
CA GLY A 103 -4.07 -3.18 8.28
C GLY A 103 -2.61 -3.62 8.37
N ILE A 104 -2.28 -4.83 7.90
CA ILE A 104 -0.90 -5.33 7.83
C ILE A 104 -0.03 -4.45 6.91
N ILE A 105 -0.55 -4.03 5.76
CA ILE A 105 0.20 -3.14 4.85
C ILE A 105 0.49 -1.80 5.54
N ARG A 106 -0.51 -1.22 6.21
CA ARG A 106 -0.41 0.08 6.87
C ARG A 106 0.49 0.10 8.11
N GLU A 107 0.98 -1.04 8.59
CA GLU A 107 2.01 -1.06 9.63
C GLU A 107 3.30 -0.37 9.18
N THR A 108 3.67 -0.50 7.89
CA THR A 108 4.93 0.02 7.35
C THR A 108 4.75 0.88 6.09
N SER A 109 3.61 0.80 5.40
CA SER A 109 3.31 1.62 4.21
C SER A 109 2.26 2.67 4.54
N SER A 110 2.56 3.92 4.24
CA SER A 110 1.65 5.05 4.47
C SER A 110 0.74 5.36 3.28
N LEU A 111 1.06 4.84 2.10
CA LEU A 111 0.40 5.15 0.82
C LEU A 111 0.06 3.88 0.02
N PRO A 112 -0.65 2.88 0.58
CA PRO A 112 -0.87 1.60 -0.10
C PRO A 112 -1.67 1.74 -1.39
N ALA A 113 -2.65 2.64 -1.48
CA ALA A 113 -3.44 2.85 -2.69
C ALA A 113 -2.61 3.44 -3.84
N VAL A 114 -1.59 4.25 -3.51
CA VAL A 114 -0.61 4.77 -4.46
C VAL A 114 0.39 3.68 -4.84
N CYS A 115 0.99 3.00 -3.86
CA CYS A 115 2.00 1.97 -4.11
C CYS A 115 1.45 0.81 -4.96
N GLY A 116 0.23 0.36 -4.70
CA GLY A 116 -0.43 -0.68 -5.49
C GLY A 116 -0.62 -0.31 -6.98
N ARG A 117 -0.55 1.00 -7.32
CA ARG A 117 -0.70 1.49 -8.70
C ARG A 117 0.61 1.81 -9.40
N VAL A 118 1.57 2.45 -8.69
CA VAL A 118 2.73 3.07 -9.33
C VAL A 118 4.09 2.55 -8.87
N CYS A 119 4.13 1.70 -7.85
CA CYS A 119 5.38 1.06 -7.44
C CYS A 119 5.85 0.07 -8.51
N PRO A 120 7.13 0.06 -8.91
CA PRO A 120 7.66 -0.90 -9.89
C PRO A 120 7.88 -2.28 -9.25
N GLN A 121 6.77 -2.96 -8.85
CA GLN A 121 6.79 -4.21 -8.10
C GLN A 121 7.57 -5.31 -8.82
N GLU A 122 7.53 -5.32 -10.17
CA GLU A 122 8.26 -6.27 -11.01
C GLU A 122 9.78 -6.16 -10.86
N LYS A 123 10.29 -5.02 -10.38
CA LYS A 123 11.71 -4.78 -10.08
C LYS A 123 12.05 -4.88 -8.58
N GLN A 124 11.04 -4.98 -7.74
CA GLN A 124 11.16 -4.99 -6.28
C GLN A 124 10.64 -6.30 -5.69
N CYS A 125 9.49 -6.28 -5.01
CA CYS A 125 8.97 -7.45 -4.30
C CYS A 125 8.65 -8.64 -5.21
N GLU A 126 8.09 -8.43 -6.39
CA GLU A 126 7.75 -9.49 -7.33
C GLU A 126 9.00 -10.13 -7.94
N SER A 127 10.08 -9.36 -8.18
CA SER A 127 11.36 -9.91 -8.65
C SER A 127 11.97 -10.90 -7.65
N GLN A 128 11.69 -10.73 -6.35
CA GLN A 128 12.18 -11.58 -5.27
C GLN A 128 11.22 -12.71 -4.89
N CYS A 129 10.13 -12.88 -5.63
CA CYS A 129 9.20 -13.97 -5.43
C CYS A 129 9.84 -15.30 -5.84
N ILE A 130 9.63 -16.36 -5.06
CA ILE A 130 10.13 -17.71 -5.36
C ILE A 130 9.65 -18.22 -6.72
N TYR A 131 8.49 -17.80 -7.18
CA TYR A 131 7.98 -18.10 -8.52
C TYR A 131 8.94 -17.61 -9.61
N THR A 132 9.42 -16.37 -9.48
CA THR A 132 10.39 -15.80 -10.42
C THR A 132 11.78 -16.42 -10.25
N LEU A 133 12.28 -16.47 -9.01
CA LEU A 133 13.66 -16.87 -8.73
C LEU A 133 13.92 -18.35 -9.00
N SER A 134 13.03 -19.24 -8.56
CA SER A 134 13.28 -20.69 -8.54
C SER A 134 12.39 -21.47 -9.49
N LEU A 135 11.10 -21.08 -9.62
CA LEU A 135 10.14 -21.88 -10.39
C LEU A 135 10.06 -21.45 -11.86
N LYS A 136 10.68 -20.33 -12.23
CA LYS A 136 10.64 -19.76 -13.60
C LYS A 136 9.21 -19.53 -14.10
N LYS A 137 8.34 -19.07 -13.20
CA LYS A 137 6.94 -18.72 -13.44
C LYS A 137 6.70 -17.25 -13.11
N GLU A 138 5.56 -16.71 -13.53
CA GLU A 138 5.13 -15.38 -13.16
C GLU A 138 4.94 -15.28 -11.64
N ALA A 139 5.50 -14.24 -11.02
CA ALA A 139 5.36 -13.95 -9.61
C ALA A 139 3.88 -13.89 -9.18
N VAL A 140 3.61 -14.00 -7.89
CA VAL A 140 2.34 -13.57 -7.33
C VAL A 140 2.20 -12.07 -7.59
N SER A 141 1.02 -11.63 -8.01
CA SER A 141 0.71 -10.25 -8.37
C SER A 141 0.54 -9.38 -7.11
N ILE A 142 1.67 -9.10 -6.45
CA ILE A 142 1.70 -8.48 -5.12
C ILE A 142 1.10 -7.07 -5.16
N GLY A 143 1.50 -6.27 -6.16
CA GLY A 143 1.01 -4.90 -6.29
C GLY A 143 -0.49 -4.82 -6.57
N ASN A 144 -1.03 -5.71 -7.41
CA ASN A 144 -2.46 -5.73 -7.68
C ASN A 144 -3.27 -6.17 -6.45
N LEU A 145 -2.72 -7.07 -5.63
CA LEU A 145 -3.34 -7.46 -4.35
C LEU A 145 -3.27 -6.32 -3.32
N GLU A 146 -2.17 -5.57 -3.25
CA GLU A 146 -2.04 -4.35 -2.43
C GLU A 146 -3.06 -3.30 -2.86
N ARG A 147 -3.16 -3.02 -4.16
CA ARG A 147 -4.17 -2.13 -4.72
C ARG A 147 -5.58 -2.56 -4.34
N TYR A 148 -5.90 -3.85 -4.54
CA TYR A 148 -7.23 -4.37 -4.28
C TYR A 148 -7.68 -4.10 -2.83
N VAL A 149 -6.85 -4.41 -1.84
CA VAL A 149 -7.25 -4.20 -0.43
C VAL A 149 -7.27 -2.72 -0.04
N ALA A 150 -6.43 -1.87 -0.65
CA ALA A 150 -6.47 -0.43 -0.44
C ALA A 150 -7.75 0.19 -1.04
N ASP A 151 -8.19 -0.27 -2.21
CA ASP A 151 -9.45 0.14 -2.82
C ASP A 151 -10.66 -0.40 -2.04
N TYR A 152 -10.57 -1.63 -1.52
CA TYR A 152 -11.58 -2.21 -0.64
C TYR A 152 -11.75 -1.36 0.63
N GLU A 153 -10.66 -0.97 1.29
CA GLU A 153 -10.69 -0.07 2.46
C GLU A 153 -11.37 1.27 2.10
N ARG A 154 -11.06 1.85 0.95
CA ARG A 154 -11.65 3.11 0.49
C ARG A 154 -13.17 3.05 0.36
N ILE A 155 -13.69 1.93 -0.18
CA ILE A 155 -15.13 1.71 -0.36
C ILE A 155 -15.83 1.45 0.99
N HIS A 156 -15.14 0.79 1.93
CA HIS A 156 -15.69 0.37 3.22
C HIS A 156 -15.16 1.23 4.39
N ARG A 157 -15.14 2.55 4.21
CA ARG A 157 -14.53 3.51 5.16
C ARG A 157 -15.01 3.36 6.62
N ASP A 158 -16.29 3.07 6.83
CA ASP A 158 -16.88 2.93 8.18
C ASP A 158 -16.34 1.71 8.95
N HIS A 159 -15.70 0.78 8.25
CA HIS A 159 -15.11 -0.44 8.81
C HIS A 159 -13.60 -0.48 8.67
N SER A 160 -12.95 0.60 8.19
CA SER A 160 -11.52 0.62 7.97
C SER A 160 -10.73 0.56 9.27
N ILE A 161 -9.66 -0.23 9.26
CA ILE A 161 -8.68 -0.28 10.36
C ILE A 161 -7.72 0.90 10.17
N MET A 162 -8.15 2.09 10.55
CA MET A 162 -7.30 3.28 10.47
C MET A 162 -6.15 3.17 11.46
N PRO A 163 -4.93 3.56 11.05
CA PRO A 163 -3.83 3.71 11.98
C PRO A 163 -4.25 4.70 13.07
N LYS A 164 -4.05 4.33 14.33
CA LYS A 164 -4.35 5.21 15.44
C LYS A 164 -3.12 6.04 15.79
N ARG A 165 -3.35 7.31 16.09
CA ARG A 165 -2.34 8.15 16.71
C ARG A 165 -1.99 7.57 18.08
N SER A 166 -0.72 7.65 18.48
CA SER A 166 -0.29 7.28 19.83
C SER A 166 -1.07 8.09 20.89
N GLU A 167 -1.63 7.42 21.90
CA GLU A 167 -2.29 8.07 23.04
C GLU A 167 -1.30 8.70 24.02
N LYS A 168 0.01 8.53 23.78
CA LYS A 168 1.07 9.14 24.61
C LYS A 168 1.02 10.67 24.51
N PRO A 169 1.55 11.39 25.52
CA PRO A 169 1.69 12.85 25.46
C PRO A 169 2.40 13.28 24.16
N LYS A 170 2.00 14.42 23.62
CA LYS A 170 2.62 15.00 22.41
C LYS A 170 4.13 15.06 22.55
N LEU A 171 4.86 14.44 21.64
CA LEU A 171 6.32 14.38 21.66
C LEU A 171 6.97 15.70 21.17
N GLY A 172 6.20 16.57 20.50
CA GLY A 172 6.67 17.84 19.94
C GLY A 172 6.00 18.18 18.62
N ARG A 173 6.44 19.26 17.99
CA ARG A 173 5.98 19.74 16.67
C ARG A 173 7.02 19.41 15.61
N ILE A 174 6.55 19.02 14.43
CA ILE A 174 7.39 18.74 13.26
C ILE A 174 6.84 19.52 12.07
N ALA A 175 7.70 20.29 11.42
CA ALA A 175 7.44 20.90 10.13
C ALA A 175 8.00 20.00 9.02
N VAL A 176 7.17 19.66 8.04
CA VAL A 176 7.56 18.92 6.84
C VAL A 176 7.47 19.85 5.64
N VAL A 177 8.53 19.98 4.89
CA VAL A 177 8.58 20.85 3.71
C VAL A 177 8.35 20.00 2.45
N GLY A 178 7.22 20.25 1.79
CA GLY A 178 6.77 19.56 0.60
C GLY A 178 5.84 18.37 0.87
N SER A 179 4.75 18.32 0.13
CA SER A 179 3.72 17.27 0.19
C SER A 179 3.90 16.16 -0.87
N GLY A 180 5.09 15.99 -1.41
CA GLY A 180 5.41 14.85 -2.25
C GLY A 180 5.37 13.52 -1.47
N PRO A 181 5.52 12.36 -2.15
CA PRO A 181 5.38 11.04 -1.51
C PRO A 181 6.29 10.84 -0.29
N ALA A 182 7.50 11.38 -0.31
CA ALA A 182 8.43 11.30 0.81
C ALA A 182 7.93 12.10 2.03
N GLY A 183 7.50 13.35 1.82
CA GLY A 183 6.96 14.21 2.87
C GLY A 183 5.68 13.64 3.47
N LEU A 184 4.76 13.14 2.64
CA LEU A 184 3.52 12.52 3.08
C LEU A 184 3.76 11.24 3.90
N SER A 185 4.68 10.38 3.45
CA SER A 185 5.04 9.15 4.18
C SER A 185 5.66 9.49 5.54
N PHE A 186 6.63 10.40 5.57
CA PHE A 186 7.26 10.85 6.81
C PHE A 186 6.25 11.49 7.78
N ALA A 187 5.40 12.40 7.28
CA ALA A 187 4.38 13.06 8.09
C ALA A 187 3.43 12.05 8.74
N THR A 188 3.01 11.03 7.99
CA THR A 188 2.15 9.96 8.48
C THR A 188 2.80 9.17 9.61
N ASP A 189 4.06 8.78 9.46
CA ASP A 189 4.77 7.99 10.47
C ASP A 189 5.01 8.80 11.74
N MET A 190 5.37 10.08 11.61
CA MET A 190 5.55 10.97 12.76
C MET A 190 4.22 11.20 13.51
N ALA A 191 3.11 11.36 12.78
CA ALA A 191 1.79 11.49 13.39
C ALA A 191 1.36 10.22 14.14
N LYS A 192 1.62 9.02 13.57
CA LYS A 192 1.40 7.74 14.27
C LYS A 192 2.19 7.67 15.57
N TRP A 193 3.42 8.20 15.61
CA TRP A 193 4.26 8.21 16.81
C TRP A 193 3.84 9.25 17.85
N GLY A 194 2.93 10.17 17.52
CA GLY A 194 2.36 11.14 18.46
C GLY A 194 2.91 12.56 18.35
N TYR A 195 3.67 12.87 17.29
CA TYR A 195 4.06 14.23 16.98
C TYR A 195 2.90 15.05 16.41
N ASP A 196 2.91 16.36 16.67
CA ASP A 196 2.07 17.32 15.94
C ASP A 196 2.78 17.69 14.64
N VAL A 197 2.23 17.30 13.51
CA VAL A 197 2.87 17.44 12.21
C VAL A 197 2.13 18.46 11.36
N THR A 198 2.88 19.44 10.82
CA THR A 198 2.39 20.35 9.78
C THR A 198 3.23 20.17 8.51
N VAL A 199 2.55 19.91 7.40
CA VAL A 199 3.15 19.84 6.07
C VAL A 199 2.93 21.16 5.35
N TYR A 200 4.00 21.82 4.95
CA TYR A 200 4.01 23.05 4.18
C TYR A 200 4.24 22.73 2.71
N GLU A 201 3.34 23.16 1.84
CA GLU A 201 3.39 22.92 0.40
C GLU A 201 3.41 24.23 -0.37
N ALA A 202 4.34 24.35 -1.32
CA ALA A 202 4.49 25.54 -2.13
C ALA A 202 3.33 25.71 -3.15
N GLU A 203 2.82 24.61 -3.65
CA GLU A 203 1.73 24.59 -4.62
C GLU A 203 0.36 24.71 -3.92
N SER A 204 -0.67 25.04 -4.72
CA SER A 204 -2.06 25.11 -4.25
C SER A 204 -2.72 23.77 -3.96
N GLN A 205 -2.14 22.68 -4.48
CA GLN A 205 -2.63 21.32 -4.32
C GLN A 205 -1.56 20.43 -3.71
N LEU A 206 -1.97 19.52 -2.82
CA LEU A 206 -1.10 18.54 -2.20
C LEU A 206 -0.79 17.36 -3.11
N GLY A 207 0.36 16.70 -2.92
CA GLY A 207 0.72 15.46 -3.58
C GLY A 207 2.02 15.50 -4.38
N GLY A 208 2.54 16.69 -4.70
CA GLY A 208 3.77 16.83 -5.47
C GLY A 208 3.73 16.03 -6.77
N VAL A 209 4.76 15.21 -7.02
CA VAL A 209 4.85 14.39 -8.25
C VAL A 209 3.68 13.42 -8.43
N LEU A 210 3.01 13.00 -7.36
CA LEU A 210 1.83 12.12 -7.46
C LEU A 210 0.70 12.79 -8.23
N ARG A 211 0.51 14.09 -8.02
CA ARG A 211 -0.54 14.89 -8.66
C ARG A 211 -0.07 15.57 -9.95
N TYR A 212 1.11 16.17 -9.92
CA TYR A 212 1.60 17.01 -11.02
C TYR A 212 2.44 16.27 -12.05
N GLY A 213 2.90 15.05 -11.73
CA GLY A 213 3.80 14.28 -12.58
C GLY A 213 3.23 12.97 -13.10
N ILE A 214 2.33 12.30 -12.36
CA ILE A 214 1.74 11.02 -12.76
C ILE A 214 0.39 11.28 -13.45
N PRO A 215 0.18 10.78 -14.67
CA PRO A 215 -1.11 10.95 -15.37
C PRO A 215 -2.28 10.32 -14.61
N GLU A 216 -3.46 10.98 -14.67
CA GLU A 216 -4.67 10.54 -13.98
C GLU A 216 -5.13 9.14 -14.38
N PHE A 217 -4.91 8.75 -15.62
CA PHE A 217 -5.21 7.39 -16.08
C PHE A 217 -4.34 6.30 -15.44
N CYS A 218 -3.23 6.66 -14.76
CA CYS A 218 -2.39 5.76 -13.97
C CYS A 218 -2.68 5.88 -12.46
N LEU A 219 -2.87 7.12 -11.98
CA LEU A 219 -3.12 7.44 -10.58
C LEU A 219 -4.17 8.55 -10.48
N PRO A 220 -5.45 8.21 -10.33
CA PRO A 220 -6.50 9.20 -10.17
C PRO A 220 -6.27 10.12 -8.97
N ASN A 221 -6.56 11.42 -9.15
CA ASN A 221 -6.44 12.41 -8.08
C ASN A 221 -7.31 12.08 -6.86
N SER A 222 -8.44 11.41 -7.06
CA SER A 222 -9.31 10.94 -5.97
C SER A 222 -8.61 9.95 -5.02
N ILE A 223 -7.66 9.15 -5.51
CA ILE A 223 -6.86 8.23 -4.70
C ILE A 223 -5.92 9.02 -3.79
N ILE A 224 -5.33 10.10 -4.30
CA ILE A 224 -4.45 10.97 -3.52
C ILE A 224 -5.24 11.66 -2.41
N GLU A 225 -6.42 12.20 -2.73
CA GLU A 225 -7.28 12.83 -1.72
C GLU A 225 -7.71 11.86 -0.62
N ASP A 226 -8.04 10.62 -0.97
CA ASP A 226 -8.38 9.60 0.02
C ASP A 226 -7.22 9.33 1.01
N GLU A 227 -5.99 9.26 0.53
CA GLU A 227 -4.83 9.07 1.41
C GLU A 227 -4.56 10.33 2.25
N LEU A 228 -4.74 11.54 1.69
CA LEU A 228 -4.62 12.80 2.43
C LEU A 228 -5.69 12.90 3.53
N ASP A 229 -6.93 12.49 3.26
CA ASP A 229 -8.00 12.50 4.27
C ASP A 229 -7.67 11.57 5.45
N LYS A 230 -7.08 10.41 5.18
CA LYS A 230 -6.60 9.51 6.24
C LYS A 230 -5.51 10.17 7.08
N MET A 231 -4.60 10.92 6.46
CA MET A 231 -3.54 11.66 7.18
C MET A 231 -4.14 12.80 8.01
N ARG A 232 -5.15 13.53 7.49
CA ARG A 232 -5.91 14.53 8.26
C ARG A 232 -6.58 13.87 9.48
N GLY A 233 -7.15 12.67 9.30
CA GLY A 233 -7.72 11.87 10.39
C GLY A 233 -6.70 11.48 11.47
N LEU A 234 -5.42 11.33 11.13
CA LEU A 234 -4.32 11.15 12.08
C LEU A 234 -3.88 12.45 12.78
N GLY A 235 -4.42 13.60 12.37
CA GLY A 235 -4.07 14.91 12.91
C GLY A 235 -2.92 15.60 12.19
N VAL A 236 -2.55 15.17 10.98
CA VAL A 236 -1.60 15.92 10.13
C VAL A 236 -2.31 17.18 9.60
N THR A 237 -1.68 18.31 9.77
CA THR A 237 -2.14 19.60 9.24
C THR A 237 -1.41 19.90 7.93
N PHE A 238 -2.12 20.44 6.95
CA PHE A 238 -1.55 20.84 5.66
C PHE A 238 -1.75 22.33 5.44
N GLN A 239 -0.69 22.99 4.96
CA GLN A 239 -0.69 24.41 4.61
C GLN A 239 -0.13 24.57 3.19
N THR A 240 -1.02 24.83 2.23
CA THR A 240 -0.67 25.09 0.83
C THR A 240 -0.25 26.53 0.59
N ASP A 241 0.19 26.85 -0.62
CA ASP A 241 0.61 28.20 -1.03
C ASP A 241 1.68 28.78 -0.10
N THR A 242 2.52 27.92 0.48
CA THR A 242 3.49 28.25 1.50
C THR A 242 4.90 27.84 1.10
N ILE A 243 5.73 28.80 0.75
CA ILE A 243 7.14 28.61 0.39
C ILE A 243 7.99 28.89 1.62
N VAL A 244 8.56 27.84 2.21
CA VAL A 244 9.50 27.96 3.33
C VAL A 244 10.75 28.74 2.91
N GLY A 245 11.13 29.74 3.69
CA GLY A 245 12.19 30.68 3.38
C GLY A 245 11.76 31.87 2.52
N LYS A 246 10.47 31.96 2.13
CA LYS A 246 9.89 33.10 1.40
C LYS A 246 8.58 33.60 2.01
N THR A 247 7.54 32.73 2.02
CA THR A 247 6.23 33.06 2.59
C THR A 247 6.24 32.95 4.11
N ILE A 248 6.97 31.99 4.64
CA ILE A 248 7.30 31.83 6.05
C ILE A 248 8.81 31.70 6.20
N THR A 249 9.34 32.14 7.33
CA THR A 249 10.78 32.01 7.64
C THR A 249 11.07 30.72 8.40
N TYR A 250 12.34 30.43 8.67
CA TYR A 250 12.73 29.29 9.51
C TYR A 250 12.53 29.55 11.00
N GLU A 251 12.36 30.81 11.39
CA GLU A 251 12.11 31.25 12.76
C GLU A 251 10.64 31.14 13.14
N ASP A 252 9.71 31.15 12.13
CA ASP A 252 8.27 31.01 12.31
C ASP A 252 7.87 29.55 12.65
#